data_f9bbd76407a6fea89a4b83e06045202c
#
_entry.id   f9bbd76407a6fea89a4b83e06045202c
#
_cell.length_a   1.000
_cell.length_b   1.000
_cell.length_c   1.000
_cell.angle_alpha   90.00
_cell.angle_beta   90.00
_cell.angle_gamma   90.00
#
_symmetry.space_group_name_H-M   'P 1'
#
loop_
_entity.id
_entity.type
_entity.pdbx_description
1 polymer ?
#
loop_
_entity_poly.entity_id
_entity_poly.type
_entity_poly.pdbx_seq_one_letter_code
_entity_poly.pdbx_strand_id
1 'polypeptide(L)'
;MFALKVKFFFMSCSYWGSYLMENKDKLSIRNWEPNALIYEYNTPSFNAYYIIEGQVDIFTPRGLKLNSIGPSEVFGEASLLLDKKRSVTARAGTSGVKTKLVPKSYIIDLQKSSPILSALLRNVQMRLIDSNEQSARYAKDIEKLIKLTREQNEVSRALTDKLTTIQKRIENDFFSDY
;
A
#
# COMPACT_ATOMS: atom_id res chain seq x y z
N MET A 1 51.25 29.97 4.54
CA MET A 1 50.39 29.27 3.56
C MET A 1 49.52 28.23 4.26
N PHE A 2 48.74 28.64 5.33
CA PHE A 2 47.95 27.70 6.15
C PHE A 2 46.69 28.36 6.76
N ALA A 3 46.08 29.34 6.08
CA ALA A 3 44.94 30.05 6.66
C ALA A 3 43.67 30.08 5.77
N LEU A 4 43.56 29.22 4.74
CA LEU A 4 42.41 29.28 3.82
C LEU A 4 41.50 28.03 3.81
N LYS A 5 41.71 27.06 4.69
CA LYS A 5 40.93 25.79 4.68
C LYS A 5 39.86 25.62 5.78
N VAL A 6 39.75 26.57 6.72
CA VAL A 6 38.81 26.43 7.85
C VAL A 6 37.49 27.20 7.65
N LYS A 7 37.42 28.13 6.70
CA LYS A 7 36.19 28.92 6.46
C LYS A 7 35.12 28.26 5.62
N PHE A 8 35.41 27.12 4.98
CA PHE A 8 34.46 26.43 4.12
C PHE A 8 33.58 25.37 4.86
N PHE A 9 33.97 25.02 6.08
CA PHE A 9 33.27 23.96 6.83
C PHE A 9 32.12 24.45 7.71
N PHE A 10 32.06 25.74 8.04
CA PHE A 10 31.03 26.30 8.92
C PHE A 10 29.81 26.92 8.18
N MET A 11 29.91 27.12 6.87
CA MET A 11 28.81 27.72 6.08
C MET A 11 27.83 26.70 5.50
N SER A 12 28.09 25.42 5.66
CA SER A 12 27.30 24.34 5.03
C SER A 12 26.15 23.82 5.90
N CYS A 13 26.18 24.00 7.22
CA CYS A 13 25.20 23.38 8.11
C CYS A 13 23.87 24.15 8.21
N SER A 14 23.90 25.48 8.11
CA SER A 14 22.67 26.31 8.13
C SER A 14 21.96 26.35 6.77
N TYR A 15 22.72 26.24 5.66
CA TYR A 15 22.12 26.18 4.32
C TYR A 15 21.49 24.81 4.00
N TRP A 16 22.04 23.73 4.55
CA TRP A 16 21.44 22.39 4.41
C TRP A 16 20.19 22.25 5.27
N GLY A 17 20.14 22.87 6.43
CA GLY A 17 18.96 22.88 7.30
C GLY A 17 17.76 23.58 6.66
N SER A 18 17.96 24.76 6.05
CA SER A 18 16.91 25.48 5.33
C SER A 18 16.51 24.80 4.02
N TYR A 19 17.46 24.22 3.26
CA TYR A 19 17.17 23.46 2.05
C TYR A 19 16.37 22.18 2.32
N LEU A 20 16.65 21.50 3.45
CA LEU A 20 15.88 20.31 3.88
C LEU A 20 14.50 20.68 4.45
N MET A 21 14.35 21.86 5.07
CA MET A 21 13.05 22.33 5.55
C MET A 21 12.17 22.82 4.39
N GLU A 22 12.74 23.49 3.39
CA GLU A 22 12.00 24.03 2.25
C GLU A 22 11.53 22.95 1.25
N ASN A 23 12.20 21.78 1.22
CA ASN A 23 11.80 20.64 0.38
C ASN A 23 10.85 19.62 1.04
N LYS A 24 10.56 19.75 2.34
CA LYS A 24 9.64 18.85 3.03
C LYS A 24 8.19 18.93 2.53
N ASP A 25 7.79 20.04 1.92
CA ASP A 25 6.40 20.27 1.49
C ASP A 25 6.16 20.08 -0.02
N LYS A 26 7.17 19.78 -0.80
CA LYS A 26 7.02 19.56 -2.25
C LYS A 26 7.04 18.09 -2.64
N LEU A 27 6.09 17.30 -2.09
CA LEU A 27 5.79 16.01 -2.68
C LEU A 27 5.32 16.22 -4.13
N SER A 28 5.92 15.49 -5.07
CA SER A 28 5.60 15.66 -6.48
C SER A 28 4.15 15.28 -6.77
N ILE A 29 3.47 16.14 -7.52
CA ILE A 29 2.10 15.90 -7.98
C ILE A 29 2.17 15.19 -9.33
N ARG A 30 1.32 14.18 -9.51
CA ARG A 30 1.17 13.45 -10.78
C ARG A 30 -0.29 13.37 -11.18
N ASN A 31 -0.56 13.72 -12.44
CA ASN A 31 -1.85 13.52 -13.07
C ASN A 31 -1.82 12.20 -13.86
N TRP A 32 -2.91 11.46 -13.76
CA TRP A 32 -3.08 10.20 -14.45
C TRP A 32 -4.33 10.29 -15.32
N GLU A 33 -4.17 9.92 -16.57
CA GLU A 33 -5.26 9.88 -17.53
C GLU A 33 -6.33 8.85 -17.12
N PRO A 34 -7.56 8.98 -17.62
CA PRO A 34 -8.61 8.00 -17.39
C PRO A 34 -8.14 6.56 -17.67
N ASN A 35 -8.40 5.65 -16.75
CA ASN A 35 -8.01 4.23 -16.79
C ASN A 35 -6.50 3.94 -16.84
N ALA A 36 -5.64 4.96 -16.69
CA ALA A 36 -4.18 4.78 -16.71
C ALA A 36 -3.73 3.84 -15.60
N LEU A 37 -2.77 2.97 -15.91
CA LEU A 37 -2.12 2.09 -14.93
C LEU A 37 -1.21 2.91 -14.02
N ILE A 38 -1.46 2.88 -12.70
CA ILE A 38 -0.64 3.55 -11.69
C ILE A 38 0.48 2.61 -11.23
N TYR A 39 0.12 1.38 -10.85
CA TYR A 39 1.05 0.29 -10.62
C TYR A 39 0.36 -1.07 -10.82
N GLU A 40 1.15 -2.08 -11.04
CA GLU A 40 0.69 -3.45 -11.29
C GLU A 40 1.05 -4.38 -10.13
N TYR A 41 0.22 -5.41 -9.94
CA TYR A 41 0.49 -6.52 -9.01
C TYR A 41 1.91 -7.07 -9.20
N ASN A 42 2.54 -7.45 -8.09
CA ASN A 42 3.88 -8.06 -8.03
C ASN A 42 5.04 -7.13 -8.47
N THR A 43 4.79 -5.84 -8.74
CA THR A 43 5.86 -4.86 -9.01
C THR A 43 6.49 -4.35 -7.70
N PRO A 44 7.75 -3.86 -7.73
CA PRO A 44 8.37 -3.22 -6.57
C PRO A 44 7.60 -1.99 -6.08
N SER A 45 7.62 -1.75 -4.76
CA SER A 45 6.96 -0.61 -4.13
C SER A 45 7.96 0.45 -3.71
N PHE A 46 7.92 1.63 -4.35
CA PHE A 46 8.80 2.77 -4.06
C PHE A 46 8.06 3.96 -3.46
N ASN A 47 6.78 4.13 -3.77
CA ASN A 47 5.95 5.26 -3.35
C ASN A 47 4.59 4.78 -2.85
N ALA A 48 4.01 5.50 -1.91
CA ALA A 48 2.57 5.56 -1.69
C ALA A 48 2.00 6.77 -2.43
N TYR A 49 0.69 6.88 -2.48
CA TYR A 49 -0.01 7.91 -3.23
C TYR A 49 -1.13 8.50 -2.39
N TYR A 50 -1.18 9.82 -2.28
CA TYR A 50 -2.29 10.54 -1.67
C TYR A 50 -3.17 11.13 -2.78
N ILE A 51 -4.46 10.85 -2.76
CA ILE A 51 -5.41 11.33 -3.78
C ILE A 51 -5.82 12.76 -3.46
N ILE A 52 -5.58 13.66 -4.41
CA ILE A 52 -6.01 15.06 -4.33
C ILE A 52 -7.40 15.20 -4.96
N GLU A 53 -7.57 14.65 -6.18
CA GLU A 53 -8.78 14.73 -6.98
C GLU A 53 -8.96 13.45 -7.79
N GLY A 54 -10.20 13.09 -8.09
CA GLY A 54 -10.52 11.90 -8.88
C GLY A 54 -10.62 10.64 -8.03
N GLN A 55 -10.47 9.48 -8.65
CA GLN A 55 -10.69 8.18 -8.02
C GLN A 55 -9.69 7.15 -8.56
N VAL A 56 -9.33 6.19 -7.73
CA VAL A 56 -8.47 5.06 -8.08
C VAL A 56 -9.23 3.77 -7.90
N ASP A 57 -9.18 2.92 -8.90
CA ASP A 57 -9.77 1.58 -8.88
C ASP A 57 -8.72 0.53 -8.57
N ILE A 58 -9.01 -0.33 -7.61
CA ILE A 58 -8.13 -1.39 -7.12
C ILE A 58 -8.61 -2.74 -7.66
N PHE A 59 -7.67 -3.55 -8.18
CA PHE A 59 -7.96 -4.83 -8.81
C PHE A 59 -7.11 -5.94 -8.23
N THR A 60 -7.71 -7.14 -8.10
CA THR A 60 -6.97 -8.37 -7.79
C THR A 60 -5.98 -8.72 -8.91
N PRO A 61 -5.04 -9.66 -8.66
CA PRO A 61 -4.17 -10.22 -9.71
C PRO A 61 -4.93 -10.85 -10.88
N ARG A 62 -6.18 -11.27 -10.66
CA ARG A 62 -7.06 -11.87 -11.69
C ARG A 62 -7.93 -10.83 -12.41
N GLY A 63 -7.75 -9.53 -12.14
CA GLY A 63 -8.48 -8.45 -12.78
C GLY A 63 -9.89 -8.17 -12.23
N LEU A 64 -10.26 -8.77 -11.08
CA LEU A 64 -11.51 -8.43 -10.40
C LEU A 64 -11.33 -7.09 -9.68
N LYS A 65 -12.25 -6.15 -9.89
CA LYS A 65 -12.28 -4.88 -9.16
C LYS A 65 -12.71 -5.15 -7.72
N LEU A 66 -11.88 -4.73 -6.76
CA LEU A 66 -12.14 -4.86 -5.33
C LEU A 66 -12.92 -3.68 -4.78
N ASN A 67 -12.38 -2.48 -4.94
CA ASN A 67 -13.01 -1.24 -4.49
C ASN A 67 -12.50 -0.05 -5.30
N SER A 68 -12.97 1.13 -4.92
CA SER A 68 -12.52 2.41 -5.44
C SER A 68 -12.18 3.34 -4.28
N ILE A 69 -11.05 4.02 -4.37
CA ILE A 69 -10.48 4.92 -3.36
C ILE A 69 -10.62 6.35 -3.86
N GLY A 70 -11.09 7.25 -2.99
CA GLY A 70 -11.43 8.62 -3.33
C GLY A 70 -10.46 9.69 -2.82
N PRO A 71 -10.81 10.98 -2.96
CA PRO A 71 -9.99 12.09 -2.50
C PRO A 71 -9.75 12.06 -0.98
N SER A 72 -8.58 12.57 -0.57
CA SER A 72 -8.08 12.59 0.82
C SER A 72 -7.67 11.23 1.38
N GLU A 73 -7.68 10.18 0.57
CA GLU A 73 -7.22 8.84 0.95
C GLU A 73 -5.80 8.56 0.42
N VAL A 74 -5.15 7.60 1.08
CA VAL A 74 -3.80 7.12 0.69
C VAL A 74 -3.93 5.68 0.20
N PHE A 75 -3.18 5.31 -0.83
CA PHE A 75 -3.11 3.94 -1.32
C PHE A 75 -1.69 3.53 -1.67
N GLY A 76 -1.45 2.22 -1.74
CA GLY A 76 -0.12 1.65 -2.00
C GLY A 76 0.86 1.76 -0.83
N GLU A 77 0.39 2.22 0.33
CA GLU A 77 1.16 2.35 1.57
C GLU A 77 1.48 0.99 2.19
N ALA A 78 0.57 0.04 2.15
CA ALA A 78 0.73 -1.27 2.80
C ALA A 78 1.97 -2.00 2.28
N SER A 79 2.13 -2.11 0.97
CA SER A 79 3.32 -2.74 0.36
C SER A 79 4.60 -1.95 0.62
N LEU A 80 4.51 -0.62 0.71
CA LEU A 80 5.63 0.26 1.00
C LEU A 80 6.11 0.11 2.44
N LEU A 81 5.17 0.10 3.39
CA LEU A 81 5.43 -0.05 4.83
C LEU A 81 5.97 -1.44 5.18
N LEU A 82 5.44 -2.47 4.55
CA LEU A 82 5.85 -3.86 4.77
C LEU A 82 7.10 -4.28 3.96
N ASP A 83 7.65 -3.38 3.14
CA ASP A 83 8.77 -3.66 2.25
C ASP A 83 8.50 -4.86 1.32
N LYS A 84 7.27 -4.94 0.82
CA LYS A 84 6.79 -6.00 -0.05
C LYS A 84 6.49 -5.47 -1.45
N LYS A 85 6.37 -6.37 -2.41
CA LYS A 85 5.84 -6.07 -3.73
C LYS A 85 4.36 -5.73 -3.67
N ARG A 86 3.84 -5.04 -4.69
CA ARG A 86 2.43 -4.68 -4.81
C ARG A 86 1.52 -5.91 -4.71
N SER A 87 0.58 -5.90 -3.79
CA SER A 87 -0.39 -6.98 -3.60
C SER A 87 -1.59 -6.91 -4.55
N VAL A 88 -1.80 -5.75 -5.20
CA VAL A 88 -2.93 -5.44 -6.08
C VAL A 88 -2.45 -4.60 -7.26
N THR A 89 -3.31 -4.45 -8.28
CA THR A 89 -3.13 -3.50 -9.38
C THR A 89 -3.99 -2.27 -9.12
N ALA A 90 -3.45 -1.06 -9.32
CA ALA A 90 -4.17 0.20 -9.21
C ALA A 90 -4.24 0.92 -10.55
N ARG A 91 -5.43 1.40 -10.90
CA ARG A 91 -5.70 2.21 -12.09
C ARG A 91 -6.44 3.48 -11.74
N ALA A 92 -6.20 4.54 -12.50
CA ALA A 92 -7.03 5.74 -12.43
C ALA A 92 -8.47 5.40 -12.81
N GLY A 93 -9.43 6.03 -12.16
CA GLY A 93 -10.84 5.91 -12.50
C GLY A 93 -11.15 6.53 -13.86
N THR A 94 -12.42 6.48 -14.27
CA THR A 94 -12.89 6.91 -15.59
C THR A 94 -12.74 8.43 -15.86
N SER A 95 -12.57 9.24 -14.81
CA SER A 95 -12.32 10.69 -14.89
C SER A 95 -10.85 11.06 -14.73
N GLY A 96 -9.96 10.06 -14.62
CA GLY A 96 -8.57 10.28 -14.24
C GLY A 96 -8.40 10.55 -12.76
N VAL A 97 -7.14 10.75 -12.31
CA VAL A 97 -6.83 11.02 -10.91
C VAL A 97 -5.59 11.91 -10.78
N LYS A 98 -5.61 12.79 -9.80
CA LYS A 98 -4.49 13.63 -9.41
C LYS A 98 -3.98 13.18 -8.04
N THR A 99 -2.70 12.81 -7.97
CA THR A 99 -2.09 12.26 -6.74
C THR A 99 -0.84 13.02 -6.34
N LYS A 100 -0.55 13.03 -5.04
CA LYS A 100 0.76 13.36 -4.49
C LYS A 100 1.55 12.06 -4.30
N LEU A 101 2.77 12.00 -4.81
CA LEU A 101 3.67 10.86 -4.57
C LEU A 101 4.32 11.00 -3.20
N VAL A 102 4.23 9.94 -2.40
CA VAL A 102 4.83 9.86 -1.06
C VAL A 102 5.93 8.81 -1.10
N PRO A 103 7.20 9.19 -1.30
CA PRO A 103 8.31 8.24 -1.36
C PRO A 103 8.59 7.63 0.02
N LYS A 104 9.17 6.42 0.03
CA LYS A 104 9.53 5.71 1.27
C LYS A 104 10.46 6.55 2.17
N SER A 105 11.39 7.30 1.57
CA SER A 105 12.28 8.21 2.29
C SER A 105 11.53 9.27 3.11
N TYR A 106 10.47 9.83 2.56
CA TYR A 106 9.63 10.81 3.26
C TYR A 106 8.99 10.24 4.52
N ILE A 107 8.47 9.00 4.43
CA ILE A 107 7.90 8.30 5.59
C ILE A 107 8.97 8.02 6.64
N ILE A 108 10.16 7.58 6.23
CA ILE A 108 11.30 7.35 7.13
C ILE A 108 11.72 8.64 7.84
N ASP A 109 11.76 9.77 7.14
CA ASP A 109 12.14 11.05 7.73
C ASP A 109 11.07 11.56 8.71
N LEU A 110 9.79 11.36 8.41
CA LEU A 110 8.69 11.63 9.36
C LEU A 110 8.82 10.77 10.62
N GLN A 111 9.16 9.48 10.48
CA GLN A 111 9.38 8.60 11.62
C GLN A 111 10.54 9.07 12.51
N LYS A 112 11.64 9.54 11.92
CA LYS A 112 12.79 10.08 12.66
C LYS A 112 12.44 11.37 13.40
N SER A 113 11.57 12.20 12.83
CA SER A 113 11.21 13.50 13.39
C SER A 113 10.20 13.43 14.55
N SER A 114 9.46 12.32 14.69
CA SER A 114 8.42 12.16 15.72
C SER A 114 8.41 10.73 16.29
N PRO A 115 8.89 10.53 17.54
CA PRO A 115 8.82 9.22 18.19
C PRO A 115 7.40 8.66 18.31
N ILE A 116 6.41 9.54 18.52
CA ILE A 116 5.00 9.15 18.61
C ILE A 116 4.50 8.61 17.28
N LEU A 117 4.77 9.33 16.18
CA LEU A 117 4.38 8.90 14.84
C LEU A 117 5.09 7.59 14.46
N SER A 118 6.37 7.46 14.82
CA SER A 118 7.13 6.22 14.62
C SER A 118 6.48 5.03 15.34
N ALA A 119 6.05 5.21 16.59
CA ALA A 119 5.36 4.17 17.36
C ALA A 119 4.00 3.80 16.75
N LEU A 120 3.22 4.78 16.32
CA LEU A 120 1.92 4.56 15.67
C LEU A 120 2.08 3.78 14.36
N LEU A 121 3.00 4.20 13.48
CA LEU A 121 3.27 3.51 12.23
C LEU A 121 3.75 2.08 12.44
N ARG A 122 4.62 1.85 13.43
CA ARG A 122 5.05 0.49 13.81
C ARG A 122 3.88 -0.38 14.23
N ASN A 123 2.99 0.14 15.06
CA ASN A 123 1.80 -0.60 15.49
C ASN A 123 0.88 -0.95 14.31
N VAL A 124 0.67 -0.01 13.39
CA VAL A 124 -0.11 -0.27 12.16
C VAL A 124 0.57 -1.33 11.30
N GLN A 125 1.89 -1.24 11.10
CA GLN A 125 2.66 -2.26 10.37
C GLN A 125 2.50 -3.66 10.98
N MET A 126 2.63 -3.78 12.31
CA MET A 126 2.47 -5.07 13.01
C MET A 126 1.06 -5.63 12.81
N ARG A 127 0.02 -4.81 12.98
CA ARG A 127 -1.36 -5.24 12.74
C ARG A 127 -1.61 -5.69 11.30
N LEU A 128 -1.03 -5.00 10.30
CA LEU A 128 -1.11 -5.41 8.90
C LEU A 128 -0.44 -6.76 8.66
N ILE A 129 0.72 -7.01 9.27
CA ILE A 129 1.41 -8.30 9.18
C ILE A 129 0.55 -9.40 9.78
N ASP A 130 0.07 -9.20 11.01
CA ASP A 130 -0.75 -10.17 11.72
C ASP A 130 -2.04 -10.50 10.95
N SER A 131 -2.72 -9.48 10.43
CA SER A 131 -3.94 -9.64 9.62
C SER A 131 -3.67 -10.43 8.33
N ASN A 132 -2.58 -10.12 7.62
CA ASN A 132 -2.21 -10.84 6.41
C ASN A 132 -1.85 -12.31 6.68
N GLU A 133 -1.15 -12.59 7.78
CA GLU A 133 -0.81 -13.97 8.17
C GLU A 133 -2.06 -14.76 8.57
N GLN A 134 -2.98 -14.13 9.31
CA GLN A 134 -4.24 -14.74 9.70
C GLN A 134 -5.10 -15.08 8.47
N SER A 135 -5.21 -14.15 7.52
CA SER A 135 -5.91 -14.36 6.24
C SER A 135 -5.31 -15.51 5.44
N ALA A 136 -3.98 -15.60 5.37
CA ALA A 136 -3.28 -16.69 4.68
C ALA A 136 -3.52 -18.06 5.34
N ARG A 137 -3.62 -18.11 6.69
CA ARG A 137 -3.98 -19.34 7.43
C ARG A 137 -5.41 -19.77 7.13
N TYR A 138 -6.36 -18.83 7.18
CA TYR A 138 -7.77 -19.14 6.87
C TYR A 138 -7.93 -19.64 5.43
N ALA A 139 -7.26 -19.03 4.46
CA ALA A 139 -7.29 -19.50 3.08
C ALA A 139 -6.81 -20.96 2.95
N LYS A 140 -5.71 -21.34 3.61
CA LYS A 140 -5.21 -22.71 3.63
C LYS A 140 -6.18 -23.68 4.30
N ASP A 141 -6.78 -23.27 5.40
CA ASP A 141 -7.74 -24.15 6.12
C ASP A 141 -9.01 -24.37 5.28
N ILE A 142 -9.48 -23.34 4.59
CA ILE A 142 -10.62 -23.47 3.66
C ILE A 142 -10.26 -24.36 2.47
N GLU A 143 -9.08 -24.20 1.87
CA GLU A 143 -8.62 -25.11 0.79
C GLU A 143 -8.58 -26.57 1.26
N LYS A 144 -8.07 -26.80 2.46
CA LYS A 144 -8.02 -28.15 3.06
C LYS A 144 -9.42 -28.71 3.28
N LEU A 145 -10.34 -27.90 3.82
CA LEU A 145 -11.73 -28.30 4.01
C LEU A 145 -12.41 -28.62 2.67
N ILE A 146 -12.22 -27.78 1.65
CA ILE A 146 -12.77 -28.01 0.31
C ILE A 146 -12.21 -29.33 -0.26
N LYS A 147 -10.91 -29.61 -0.09
CA LYS A 147 -10.28 -30.85 -0.54
C LYS A 147 -10.89 -32.08 0.16
N LEU A 148 -10.98 -32.06 1.47
CA LEU A 148 -11.59 -33.15 2.28
C LEU A 148 -13.06 -33.38 1.90
N THR A 149 -13.79 -32.32 1.61
CA THR A 149 -15.21 -32.39 1.23
C THR A 149 -15.38 -32.96 -0.18
N ARG A 150 -14.47 -32.71 -1.13
CA ARG A 150 -14.47 -33.29 -2.47
C ARG A 150 -14.19 -34.80 -2.48
N GLU A 151 -13.41 -35.28 -1.52
CA GLU A 151 -13.05 -36.69 -1.39
C GLU A 151 -14.17 -37.55 -0.80
N GLN A 152 -15.18 -36.96 -0.16
CA GLN A 152 -16.33 -37.66 0.46
C GLN A 152 -17.64 -37.43 -0.30
N ASN A 153 -17.84 -38.09 -1.43
CA ASN A 153 -19.13 -38.34 -2.16
C ASN A 153 -20.32 -37.33 -2.09
N GLU A 154 -20.99 -37.22 -3.18
CA GLU A 154 -22.23 -36.55 -3.68
C GLU A 154 -23.08 -35.63 -2.75
N VAL A 155 -23.21 -35.85 -1.44
CA VAL A 155 -23.75 -34.91 -0.45
C VAL A 155 -22.88 -33.65 -0.37
N SER A 156 -21.69 -33.76 -0.85
CA SER A 156 -20.58 -32.80 -0.81
C SER A 156 -20.72 -31.63 -1.79
N ARG A 157 -21.46 -31.73 -2.92
CA ARG A 157 -21.50 -30.65 -3.92
C ARG A 157 -22.13 -29.37 -3.36
N ALA A 158 -23.27 -29.49 -2.70
CA ALA A 158 -23.96 -28.31 -2.11
C ALA A 158 -23.14 -27.67 -0.97
N LEU A 159 -22.38 -28.50 -0.22
CA LEU A 159 -21.48 -28.00 0.82
C LEU A 159 -20.25 -27.33 0.21
N THR A 160 -19.68 -27.91 -0.85
CA THR A 160 -18.54 -27.32 -1.59
C THR A 160 -18.91 -25.98 -2.22
N ASP A 161 -20.10 -25.85 -2.79
CA ASP A 161 -20.59 -24.60 -3.35
C ASP A 161 -20.78 -23.51 -2.27
N LYS A 162 -21.31 -23.91 -1.10
CA LYS A 162 -21.42 -23.00 0.05
C LYS A 162 -20.05 -22.58 0.58
N LEU A 163 -19.10 -23.50 0.72
CA LEU A 163 -17.73 -23.19 1.16
C LEU A 163 -17.00 -22.30 0.16
N THR A 164 -17.16 -22.55 -1.13
CA THR A 164 -16.60 -21.68 -2.18
C THR A 164 -17.22 -20.28 -2.15
N THR A 165 -18.51 -20.18 -1.83
CA THR A 165 -19.19 -18.89 -1.67
C THR A 165 -18.69 -18.14 -0.43
N ILE A 166 -18.46 -18.84 0.67
CA ILE A 166 -17.90 -18.28 1.90
C ILE A 166 -16.45 -17.84 1.66
N GLN A 167 -15.65 -18.66 0.98
CA GLN A 167 -14.28 -18.30 0.60
C GLN A 167 -14.25 -17.02 -0.23
N LYS A 168 -15.11 -16.89 -1.25
CA LYS A 168 -15.22 -15.67 -2.06
C LYS A 168 -15.66 -14.46 -1.22
N ARG A 169 -16.56 -14.66 -0.25
CA ARG A 169 -16.95 -13.59 0.68
C ARG A 169 -15.79 -13.15 1.56
N ILE A 170 -15.09 -14.09 2.17
CA ILE A 170 -13.92 -13.80 3.00
C ILE A 170 -12.85 -13.08 2.17
N GLU A 171 -12.56 -13.55 0.96
CA GLU A 171 -11.64 -12.87 0.05
C GLU A 171 -12.11 -11.43 -0.26
N ASN A 172 -13.40 -11.22 -0.49
CA ASN A 172 -13.97 -9.90 -0.75
C ASN A 172 -13.96 -9.01 0.51
N ASP A 173 -14.39 -9.54 1.67
CA ASP A 173 -14.46 -8.78 2.92
C ASP A 173 -13.06 -8.38 3.43
N PHE A 174 -12.05 -9.26 3.25
CA PHE A 174 -10.66 -8.94 3.62
C PHE A 174 -9.96 -7.98 2.65
N PHE A 175 -10.46 -7.83 1.42
CA PHE A 175 -9.91 -6.88 0.44
C PHE A 175 -10.76 -5.62 0.27
N SER A 176 -11.97 -5.56 0.86
CA SER A 176 -12.85 -4.38 0.80
C SER A 176 -12.57 -3.35 1.91
N ASP A 177 -11.89 -3.76 2.98
CA ASP A 177 -11.55 -2.87 4.11
C ASP A 177 -10.15 -2.25 4.02
N TYR A 178 -9.49 -2.37 2.84
CA TYR A 178 -8.17 -1.77 2.59
C TYR A 178 -8.15 -0.90 1.35
#